data_0a355c87f07f4df9f60b60db8db4058c
#
_entry.id   0a355c87f07f4df9f60b60db8db4058c
#
_cell.length_a   1.000
_cell.length_b   1.000
_cell.length_c   1.000
_cell.angle_alpha   90.00
_cell.angle_beta   90.00
_cell.angle_gamma   90.00
#
_symmetry.space_group_name_H-M   'P 1'
#
loop_
_entity.id
_entity.type
_entity.pdbx_description
1 polymer ?
#
loop_
_entity_poly.entity_id
_entity_poly.type
_entity_poly.pdbx_seq_one_letter_code
_entity_poly.pdbx_strand_id
1 'polypeptide(L)'
;MCEQFREQADAVIDALYARIGEGSPQPRLAPTRRACELLGDPQRMHGIVHITGSNGKTSTARMIDSLLRAHGLRSGVMTSPHLNRLNERIVIDGEPISDEALVANYNDIEPFLVMVDTELAASDEPALTFFEALTVLAFACFADAPVDVAVLEVGMGGEWDSTNVANADVAVFTPIGMEHVEKLGPTLIDIARTKSGIIKPASRVVTSPQQAEVIEVLRGACELNEAPLSVLGRDIHLTAITPGVGGQLIDIEMHSGSYWGLAVPLLGTHQAENAAIAVAAVEQFLGGGEHRLEREVIEEGLAQSTSPGRLQVVRIQPTIIVDAAHNPHGAEALSRAVMSSFQFPSLVVVFGVLSDKDARGIVEALDPIADYFVVTQPHSERARPVEDLADTVTQLAGPDRTSWRGGLSDAIELAIEQAGPDGGVLITGSVAMVGEAMELLSEGEQ
;
A
#
# COMPACT_ATOMS: atom_id res chain seq x y z
N MET A 1 -31.30 -2.81 9.52
CA MET A 1 -30.48 -1.59 9.23
C MET A 1 -29.16 -1.95 8.57
N CYS A 2 -28.33 -2.84 9.09
CA CYS A 2 -27.07 -3.24 8.41
C CYS A 2 -27.24 -3.75 6.96
N GLU A 3 -28.18 -4.64 6.70
CA GLU A 3 -28.44 -5.19 5.35
C GLU A 3 -28.86 -4.12 4.34
N GLN A 4 -29.68 -3.15 4.75
CA GLN A 4 -30.16 -2.10 3.84
C GLN A 4 -29.03 -1.16 3.37
N PHE A 5 -28.09 -0.77 4.26
CA PHE A 5 -26.94 0.03 3.86
C PHE A 5 -25.93 -0.77 3.04
N ARG A 6 -25.85 -2.09 3.25
CA ARG A 6 -24.98 -2.97 2.46
C ARG A 6 -25.37 -2.97 0.98
N GLU A 7 -26.63 -3.17 0.63
CA GLU A 7 -27.11 -3.13 -0.76
C GLU A 7 -26.88 -1.76 -1.40
N GLN A 8 -27.09 -0.68 -0.64
CA GLN A 8 -26.85 0.68 -1.14
C GLN A 8 -25.35 0.96 -1.34
N ALA A 9 -24.49 0.48 -0.43
CA ALA A 9 -23.05 0.59 -0.55
C ALA A 9 -22.53 -0.20 -1.76
N ASP A 10 -23.04 -1.41 -1.98
CA ASP A 10 -22.68 -2.22 -3.14
C ASP A 10 -23.09 -1.51 -4.45
N ALA A 11 -24.25 -0.84 -4.49
CA ALA A 11 -24.65 -0.03 -5.64
C ALA A 11 -23.73 1.20 -5.87
N VAL A 12 -23.25 1.84 -4.80
CA VAL A 12 -22.24 2.92 -4.89
C VAL A 12 -20.91 2.38 -5.41
N ILE A 13 -20.48 1.23 -4.92
CA ILE A 13 -19.25 0.55 -5.36
C ILE A 13 -19.35 0.21 -6.86
N ASP A 14 -20.48 -0.34 -7.31
CA ASP A 14 -20.73 -0.63 -8.72
C ASP A 14 -20.70 0.63 -9.59
N ALA A 15 -21.30 1.73 -9.12
CA ALA A 15 -21.27 3.02 -9.81
C ALA A 15 -19.86 3.59 -9.95
N LEU A 16 -19.01 3.41 -8.93
CA LEU A 16 -17.59 3.78 -8.97
C LEU A 16 -16.81 2.88 -9.96
N TYR A 17 -17.02 1.56 -9.93
CA TYR A 17 -16.37 0.62 -10.85
C TYR A 17 -16.83 0.73 -12.31
N ALA A 18 -18.04 1.26 -12.55
CA ALA A 18 -18.49 1.55 -13.91
C ALA A 18 -17.70 2.67 -14.60
N ARG A 19 -16.90 3.44 -13.84
CA ARG A 19 -16.00 4.46 -14.37
C ARG A 19 -14.74 3.84 -15.00
N ILE A 20 -13.95 4.65 -15.70
CA ILE A 20 -12.64 4.22 -16.25
C ILE A 20 -11.77 3.70 -15.10
N GLY A 21 -11.39 2.41 -15.16
CA GLY A 21 -10.68 1.72 -14.09
C GLY A 21 -9.21 2.12 -13.94
N GLU A 22 -8.62 1.69 -12.85
CA GLU A 22 -7.21 1.96 -12.46
C GLU A 22 -6.17 1.46 -13.48
N GLY A 23 -6.52 0.49 -14.34
CA GLY A 23 -5.64 0.02 -15.43
C GLY A 23 -5.40 1.06 -16.54
N SER A 24 -6.25 2.11 -16.62
CA SER A 24 -6.19 3.16 -17.65
C SER A 24 -6.16 4.56 -17.01
N PRO A 25 -5.12 4.87 -16.21
CA PRO A 25 -5.01 6.15 -15.53
C PRO A 25 -4.93 7.29 -16.55
N GLN A 26 -5.52 8.42 -16.19
CA GLN A 26 -5.45 9.66 -16.97
C GLN A 26 -4.44 10.58 -16.27
N PRO A 27 -3.31 10.95 -16.92
CA PRO A 27 -2.27 11.79 -16.32
C PRO A 27 -2.71 13.26 -16.27
N ARG A 28 -3.63 13.59 -15.37
CA ARG A 28 -4.23 14.93 -15.24
C ARG A 28 -4.68 15.18 -13.80
N LEU A 29 -4.71 16.46 -13.37
CA LEU A 29 -5.20 16.90 -12.08
C LEU A 29 -6.45 17.76 -12.17
N ALA A 30 -6.68 18.39 -13.33
CA ALA A 30 -7.71 19.40 -13.48
C ALA A 30 -9.12 18.90 -13.12
N PRO A 31 -9.58 17.71 -13.54
CA PRO A 31 -10.93 17.24 -13.18
C PRO A 31 -11.12 17.00 -11.68
N THR A 32 -10.13 16.37 -11.01
CA THR A 32 -10.17 16.16 -9.56
C THR A 32 -10.17 17.50 -8.81
N ARG A 33 -9.33 18.44 -9.23
CA ARG A 33 -9.29 19.80 -8.66
C ARG A 33 -10.62 20.50 -8.85
N ARG A 34 -11.22 20.41 -10.03
CA ARG A 34 -12.53 21.00 -10.32
C ARG A 34 -13.63 20.44 -9.43
N ALA A 35 -13.66 19.13 -9.21
CA ALA A 35 -14.61 18.51 -8.29
C ALA A 35 -14.40 18.99 -6.84
N CYS A 36 -13.15 19.08 -6.37
CA CYS A 36 -12.82 19.61 -5.05
C CYS A 36 -13.23 21.09 -4.90
N GLU A 37 -13.00 21.93 -5.93
CA GLU A 37 -13.44 23.34 -5.93
C GLU A 37 -14.95 23.47 -5.76
N LEU A 38 -15.74 22.66 -6.46
CA LEU A 38 -17.19 22.65 -6.36
C LEU A 38 -17.67 22.23 -4.96
N LEU A 39 -16.91 21.40 -4.26
CA LEU A 39 -17.15 20.95 -2.89
C LEU A 39 -16.57 21.91 -1.82
N GLY A 40 -15.95 23.04 -2.21
CA GLY A 40 -15.37 24.01 -1.28
C GLY A 40 -13.97 23.66 -0.79
N ASP A 41 -13.20 22.95 -1.60
CA ASP A 41 -11.79 22.58 -1.34
C ASP A 41 -11.58 21.72 -0.07
N PRO A 42 -12.30 20.58 0.11
CA PRO A 42 -12.20 19.76 1.33
C PRO A 42 -10.77 19.28 1.62
N GLN A 43 -9.93 19.07 0.59
CA GLN A 43 -8.52 18.66 0.72
C GLN A 43 -7.62 19.71 1.42
N ARG A 44 -8.12 20.91 1.72
CA ARG A 44 -7.39 21.99 2.39
C ARG A 44 -7.78 22.16 3.86
N MET A 45 -8.70 21.34 4.37
CA MET A 45 -9.26 21.52 5.71
C MET A 45 -8.42 20.90 6.83
N HIS A 46 -7.40 20.13 6.50
CA HIS A 46 -6.56 19.36 7.44
C HIS A 46 -5.10 19.32 6.97
N GLY A 47 -4.19 18.92 7.87
CA GLY A 47 -2.80 18.66 7.50
C GLY A 47 -2.67 17.42 6.60
N ILE A 48 -1.61 17.34 5.81
CA ILE A 48 -1.42 16.27 4.82
C ILE A 48 -0.05 15.61 4.97
N VAL A 49 -0.04 14.28 5.16
CA VAL A 49 1.14 13.43 4.92
C VAL A 49 0.90 12.65 3.64
N HIS A 50 1.71 12.88 2.62
CA HIS A 50 1.53 12.29 1.28
C HIS A 50 2.63 11.28 0.97
N ILE A 51 2.27 10.06 0.59
CA ILE A 51 3.19 8.93 0.50
C ILE A 51 3.21 8.38 -0.93
N THR A 52 4.41 8.26 -1.49
CA THR A 52 4.65 7.55 -2.76
C THR A 52 5.83 6.58 -2.64
N GLY A 53 6.01 5.73 -3.62
CA GLY A 53 7.04 4.72 -3.74
C GLY A 53 6.55 3.53 -4.54
N SER A 54 7.39 2.52 -4.74
CA SER A 54 6.99 1.29 -5.43
C SER A 54 6.45 0.25 -4.47
N ASN A 55 7.11 0.04 -3.34
CA ASN A 55 6.70 -0.92 -2.31
C ASN A 55 6.69 -0.26 -0.92
N GLY A 56 5.87 -0.77 0.01
CA GLY A 56 5.83 -0.30 1.39
C GLY A 56 4.91 0.89 1.66
N LYS A 57 4.28 1.50 0.66
CA LYS A 57 3.39 2.66 0.81
C LYS A 57 2.31 2.44 1.86
N THR A 58 1.47 1.43 1.67
CA THR A 58 0.33 1.13 2.56
C THR A 58 0.76 0.81 3.98
N SER A 59 1.83 0.00 4.17
CA SER A 59 2.35 -0.30 5.50
C SER A 59 2.84 0.97 6.21
N THR A 60 3.59 1.82 5.50
CA THR A 60 4.07 3.10 6.02
C THR A 60 2.91 4.05 6.35
N ALA A 61 1.89 4.15 5.48
CA ALA A 61 0.70 4.95 5.71
C ALA A 61 -0.03 4.53 7.00
N ARG A 62 -0.22 3.23 7.20
CA ARG A 62 -0.86 2.68 8.40
C ARG A 62 -0.03 2.90 9.68
N MET A 63 1.30 2.81 9.59
CA MET A 63 2.19 3.14 10.72
C MET A 63 2.11 4.62 11.08
N ILE A 64 2.12 5.51 10.09
CA ILE A 64 1.96 6.97 10.30
C ILE A 64 0.61 7.28 10.92
N ASP A 65 -0.48 6.69 10.41
CA ASP A 65 -1.81 6.80 10.98
C ASP A 65 -1.85 6.42 12.46
N SER A 66 -1.34 5.24 12.78
CA SER A 66 -1.31 4.71 14.15
C SER A 66 -0.49 5.61 15.08
N LEU A 67 0.65 6.12 14.62
CA LEU A 67 1.48 7.07 15.36
C LEU A 67 0.75 8.40 15.59
N LEU A 68 0.09 8.97 14.58
CA LEU A 68 -0.66 10.21 14.70
C LEU A 68 -1.83 10.08 15.68
N ARG A 69 -2.57 8.96 15.62
CA ARG A 69 -3.64 8.67 16.58
C ARG A 69 -3.14 8.50 18.02
N ALA A 70 -1.99 7.85 18.22
CA ALA A 70 -1.35 7.76 19.52
C ALA A 70 -0.98 9.14 20.09
N HIS A 71 -0.69 10.12 19.22
CA HIS A 71 -0.49 11.52 19.63
C HIS A 71 -1.81 12.29 19.82
N GLY A 72 -2.95 11.63 19.80
CA GLY A 72 -4.26 12.24 20.06
C GLY A 72 -4.86 13.00 18.87
N LEU A 73 -4.32 12.85 17.67
CA LEU A 73 -4.88 13.44 16.46
C LEU A 73 -5.94 12.50 15.86
N ARG A 74 -7.02 13.07 15.39
CA ARG A 74 -7.98 12.37 14.55
C ARG A 74 -7.46 12.29 13.12
N SER A 75 -7.24 11.08 12.62
CA SER A 75 -6.62 10.88 11.32
C SER A 75 -7.61 10.36 10.28
N GLY A 76 -7.37 10.75 9.01
CA GLY A 76 -7.94 10.11 7.84
C GLY A 76 -6.85 9.41 7.05
N VAL A 77 -7.14 8.24 6.47
CA VAL A 77 -6.18 7.55 5.60
C VAL A 77 -6.86 7.17 4.30
N MET A 78 -6.19 7.47 3.18
CA MET A 78 -6.56 6.93 1.87
C MET A 78 -5.46 5.99 1.39
N THR A 79 -5.83 4.72 1.11
CA THR A 79 -4.91 3.70 0.60
C THR A 79 -5.43 3.02 -0.66
N SER A 80 -4.54 2.35 -1.40
CA SER A 80 -4.91 1.56 -2.57
C SER A 80 -3.89 0.44 -2.86
N PRO A 81 -4.36 -0.70 -3.39
CA PRO A 81 -5.75 -1.15 -3.46
C PRO A 81 -6.25 -1.69 -2.10
N HIS A 82 -7.53 -2.09 -2.01
CA HIS A 82 -8.06 -2.84 -0.87
C HIS A 82 -7.82 -4.34 -1.02
N LEU A 83 -7.98 -5.07 0.07
CA LEU A 83 -7.96 -6.55 0.07
C LEU A 83 -9.33 -7.11 -0.30
N ASN A 84 -10.36 -6.76 0.46
CA ASN A 84 -11.70 -7.35 0.32
C ASN A 84 -12.76 -6.32 -0.09
N ARG A 85 -12.81 -5.14 0.57
CA ARG A 85 -13.85 -4.14 0.35
C ARG A 85 -13.31 -2.75 0.05
N LEU A 86 -14.04 -2.00 -0.78
CA LEU A 86 -13.72 -0.61 -1.12
C LEU A 86 -13.58 0.28 0.13
N ASN A 87 -14.39 0.03 1.16
CA ASN A 87 -14.37 0.77 2.42
C ASN A 87 -12.98 0.82 3.07
N GLU A 88 -12.15 -0.22 2.88
CA GLU A 88 -10.77 -0.28 3.39
C GLU A 88 -9.87 0.83 2.82
N ARG A 89 -10.26 1.42 1.68
CA ARG A 89 -9.48 2.49 1.02
C ARG A 89 -9.62 3.84 1.70
N ILE A 90 -10.65 4.02 2.53
CA ILE A 90 -10.91 5.24 3.29
C ILE A 90 -11.08 4.85 4.75
N VAL A 91 -10.13 5.23 5.57
CA VAL A 91 -10.09 4.92 6.99
C VAL A 91 -10.19 6.22 7.77
N ILE A 92 -10.99 6.26 8.82
CA ILE A 92 -11.12 7.40 9.73
C ILE A 92 -10.90 6.90 11.15
N ASP A 93 -9.93 7.51 11.82
CA ASP A 93 -9.58 7.18 13.20
C ASP A 93 -9.26 5.69 13.42
N GLY A 94 -8.58 5.10 12.43
CA GLY A 94 -8.13 3.69 12.44
C GLY A 94 -9.14 2.67 11.93
N GLU A 95 -10.39 3.07 11.65
CA GLU A 95 -11.45 2.18 11.20
C GLU A 95 -11.87 2.48 9.75
N PRO A 96 -12.05 1.47 8.89
CA PRO A 96 -12.64 1.65 7.57
C PRO A 96 -14.01 2.34 7.67
N ILE A 97 -14.34 3.22 6.72
CA ILE A 97 -15.65 3.88 6.73
C ILE A 97 -16.78 2.86 6.66
N SER A 98 -17.87 3.12 7.40
CA SER A 98 -19.07 2.28 7.35
C SER A 98 -19.78 2.36 6.00
N ASP A 99 -20.59 1.35 5.67
CA ASP A 99 -21.46 1.38 4.48
C ASP A 99 -22.40 2.60 4.50
N GLU A 100 -22.89 2.99 5.67
CA GLU A 100 -23.71 4.20 5.85
C GLU A 100 -22.95 5.48 5.48
N ALA A 101 -21.71 5.63 5.98
CA ALA A 101 -20.87 6.80 5.68
C ALA A 101 -20.45 6.83 4.20
N LEU A 102 -20.16 5.66 3.59
CA LEU A 102 -19.87 5.54 2.16
C LEU A 102 -21.04 6.04 1.32
N VAL A 103 -22.25 5.57 1.61
CA VAL A 103 -23.48 5.95 0.87
C VAL A 103 -23.79 7.44 1.07
N ALA A 104 -23.74 7.94 2.31
CA ALA A 104 -24.06 9.34 2.61
C ALA A 104 -23.11 10.28 1.86
N ASN A 105 -21.80 10.10 2.01
CA ASN A 105 -20.80 10.95 1.36
C ASN A 105 -20.83 10.83 -0.17
N TYR A 106 -21.05 9.62 -0.71
CA TYR A 106 -21.18 9.49 -2.16
C TYR A 106 -22.38 10.25 -2.71
N ASN A 107 -23.56 10.14 -2.08
CA ASN A 107 -24.76 10.87 -2.49
C ASN A 107 -24.57 12.39 -2.45
N ASP A 108 -23.79 12.89 -1.47
CA ASP A 108 -23.48 14.32 -1.35
C ASP A 108 -22.57 14.82 -2.46
N ILE A 109 -21.60 14.01 -2.91
CA ILE A 109 -20.66 14.40 -3.97
C ILE A 109 -21.14 14.06 -5.38
N GLU A 110 -22.02 13.08 -5.57
CA GLU A 110 -22.46 12.60 -6.89
C GLU A 110 -22.93 13.73 -7.83
N PRO A 111 -23.76 14.71 -7.39
CA PRO A 111 -24.16 15.81 -8.26
C PRO A 111 -22.97 16.61 -8.80
N PHE A 112 -21.92 16.79 -8.02
CA PHE A 112 -20.72 17.51 -8.42
C PHE A 112 -19.85 16.69 -9.37
N LEU A 113 -19.74 15.36 -9.16
CA LEU A 113 -19.08 14.47 -10.11
C LEU A 113 -19.77 14.51 -11.47
N VAL A 114 -21.11 14.48 -11.52
CA VAL A 114 -21.90 14.58 -12.76
C VAL A 114 -21.70 15.94 -13.44
N MET A 115 -21.58 17.03 -12.67
CA MET A 115 -21.27 18.35 -13.24
C MET A 115 -19.92 18.35 -13.94
N VAL A 116 -18.87 17.82 -13.29
CA VAL A 116 -17.53 17.72 -13.87
C VAL A 116 -17.54 16.80 -15.10
N ASP A 117 -18.21 15.65 -15.04
CA ASP A 117 -18.34 14.74 -16.19
C ASP A 117 -19.02 15.42 -17.38
N THR A 118 -20.00 16.31 -17.11
CA THR A 118 -20.68 17.11 -18.15
C THR A 118 -19.75 18.16 -18.75
N GLU A 119 -18.94 18.86 -17.92
CA GLU A 119 -17.94 19.82 -18.36
C GLU A 119 -16.86 19.13 -19.23
N LEU A 120 -16.40 17.94 -18.84
CA LEU A 120 -15.43 17.13 -19.59
C LEU A 120 -16.01 16.67 -20.94
N ALA A 121 -17.23 16.16 -20.96
CA ALA A 121 -17.89 15.74 -22.19
C ALA A 121 -18.05 16.90 -23.21
N ALA A 122 -18.31 18.11 -22.71
CA ALA A 122 -18.41 19.30 -23.57
C ALA A 122 -17.03 19.69 -24.19
N SER A 123 -15.92 19.22 -23.61
CA SER A 123 -14.54 19.44 -24.08
C SER A 123 -13.97 18.22 -24.83
N ASP A 124 -14.79 17.19 -25.11
CA ASP A 124 -14.35 15.92 -25.71
C ASP A 124 -13.27 15.19 -24.85
N GLU A 125 -13.33 15.37 -23.54
CA GLU A 125 -12.46 14.71 -22.58
C GLU A 125 -13.19 13.52 -21.91
N PRO A 126 -12.46 12.45 -21.50
CA PRO A 126 -13.04 11.34 -20.78
C PRO A 126 -13.55 11.78 -19.40
N ALA A 127 -14.67 11.20 -18.95
CA ALA A 127 -15.25 11.42 -17.63
C ALA A 127 -14.24 11.14 -16.51
N LEU A 128 -14.54 11.57 -15.28
CA LEU A 128 -13.74 11.24 -14.09
C LEU A 128 -13.54 9.72 -13.99
N THR A 129 -12.30 9.31 -13.80
CA THR A 129 -11.93 7.91 -13.58
C THR A 129 -12.42 7.42 -12.21
N PHE A 130 -12.40 6.11 -12.01
CA PHE A 130 -12.65 5.50 -10.70
C PHE A 130 -11.79 6.13 -9.60
N PHE A 131 -10.47 6.26 -9.82
CA PHE A 131 -9.56 6.76 -8.80
C PHE A 131 -9.68 8.27 -8.56
N GLU A 132 -10.01 9.07 -9.60
CA GLU A 132 -10.33 10.48 -9.44
C GLU A 132 -11.59 10.67 -8.58
N ALA A 133 -12.67 9.91 -8.85
CA ALA A 133 -13.91 9.97 -8.07
C ALA A 133 -13.71 9.47 -6.63
N LEU A 134 -12.95 8.38 -6.43
CA LEU A 134 -12.61 7.85 -5.11
C LEU A 134 -11.80 8.85 -4.29
N THR A 135 -10.87 9.57 -4.90
CA THR A 135 -10.07 10.61 -4.23
C THR A 135 -10.96 11.77 -3.73
N VAL A 136 -11.90 12.21 -4.57
CA VAL A 136 -12.89 13.23 -4.18
C VAL A 136 -13.75 12.74 -3.01
N LEU A 137 -14.21 11.48 -3.07
CA LEU A 137 -14.99 10.85 -1.99
C LEU A 137 -14.19 10.78 -0.69
N ALA A 138 -12.91 10.42 -0.73
CA ALA A 138 -12.06 10.38 0.46
C ALA A 138 -11.95 11.76 1.11
N PHE A 139 -11.71 12.83 0.34
CA PHE A 139 -11.67 14.18 0.87
C PHE A 139 -13.02 14.64 1.46
N ALA A 140 -14.14 14.25 0.84
CA ALA A 140 -15.46 14.53 1.38
C ALA A 140 -15.67 13.81 2.73
N CYS A 141 -15.31 12.53 2.83
CA CYS A 141 -15.38 11.77 4.08
C CYS A 141 -14.51 12.40 5.20
N PHE A 142 -13.31 12.89 4.87
CA PHE A 142 -12.42 13.53 5.84
C PHE A 142 -12.94 14.92 6.30
N ALA A 143 -13.71 15.60 5.46
CA ALA A 143 -14.36 16.86 5.83
C ALA A 143 -15.65 16.62 6.65
N ASP A 144 -16.45 15.61 6.30
CA ASP A 144 -17.68 15.24 7.01
C ASP A 144 -17.38 14.73 8.44
N ALA A 145 -16.36 13.86 8.57
CA ALA A 145 -15.84 13.42 9.86
C ALA A 145 -14.53 14.15 10.18
N PRO A 146 -14.58 15.43 10.61
CA PRO A 146 -13.44 16.33 10.55
C PRO A 146 -12.18 15.71 11.18
N VAL A 147 -11.16 15.49 10.32
CA VAL A 147 -9.86 14.96 10.73
C VAL A 147 -8.86 16.09 10.91
N ASP A 148 -7.88 15.92 11.80
CA ASP A 148 -6.78 16.86 12.00
C ASP A 148 -5.71 16.71 10.90
N VAL A 149 -5.54 15.49 10.40
CA VAL A 149 -4.53 15.12 9.41
C VAL A 149 -5.02 13.99 8.50
N ALA A 150 -4.72 14.09 7.20
CA ALA A 150 -4.92 13.00 6.25
C ALA A 150 -3.59 12.40 5.80
N VAL A 151 -3.49 11.09 5.81
CA VAL A 151 -2.39 10.30 5.28
C VAL A 151 -2.83 9.75 3.92
N LEU A 152 -2.24 10.26 2.85
CA LEU A 152 -2.64 9.95 1.47
C LEU A 152 -1.61 9.04 0.80
N GLU A 153 -2.00 7.85 0.42
CA GLU A 153 -1.22 6.97 -0.43
C GLU A 153 -1.48 7.32 -1.90
N VAL A 154 -0.43 7.59 -2.66
CA VAL A 154 -0.49 7.78 -4.12
C VAL A 154 -0.88 6.46 -4.81
N GLY A 155 -1.86 6.51 -5.70
CA GLY A 155 -2.26 5.35 -6.48
C GLY A 155 -1.18 4.95 -7.48
N MET A 156 -0.70 5.91 -8.28
CA MET A 156 0.35 5.67 -9.27
C MET A 156 1.18 6.94 -9.52
N GLY A 157 2.52 6.80 -9.52
CA GLY A 157 3.41 7.92 -9.81
C GLY A 157 3.44 8.97 -8.70
N GLY A 158 2.90 10.15 -8.96
CA GLY A 158 2.85 11.26 -8.00
C GLY A 158 2.39 12.56 -8.64
N GLU A 159 3.12 13.10 -9.60
CA GLU A 159 2.89 14.42 -10.21
C GLU A 159 1.44 14.63 -10.68
N TRP A 160 0.87 13.65 -11.35
CA TRP A 160 -0.47 13.68 -11.94
C TRP A 160 -1.46 12.73 -11.24
N ASP A 161 -1.07 12.12 -10.13
CA ASP A 161 -1.99 11.31 -9.32
C ASP A 161 -3.08 12.20 -8.72
N SER A 162 -4.33 11.75 -8.69
CA SER A 162 -5.46 12.56 -8.22
C SER A 162 -5.30 13.03 -6.77
N THR A 163 -4.58 12.28 -5.93
CA THR A 163 -4.26 12.70 -4.55
C THR A 163 -3.38 13.95 -4.51
N ASN A 164 -2.65 14.25 -5.61
CA ASN A 164 -1.74 15.39 -5.69
C ASN A 164 -2.42 16.75 -5.90
N VAL A 165 -3.76 16.80 -5.88
CA VAL A 165 -4.50 18.07 -5.71
C VAL A 165 -4.35 18.65 -4.29
N ALA A 166 -3.96 17.82 -3.33
CA ALA A 166 -3.61 18.22 -1.97
C ALA A 166 -2.18 18.79 -1.90
N ASN A 167 -1.96 19.67 -0.92
CA ASN A 167 -0.65 20.22 -0.61
C ASN A 167 -0.07 19.51 0.62
N ALA A 168 0.93 18.68 0.40
CA ALA A 168 1.56 17.93 1.48
C ALA A 168 2.38 18.83 2.41
N ASP A 169 2.18 18.70 3.73
CA ASP A 169 3.08 19.20 4.76
C ASP A 169 4.33 18.33 4.86
N VAL A 170 4.14 17.01 4.75
CA VAL A 170 5.21 16.02 4.71
C VAL A 170 5.03 15.11 3.49
N ALA A 171 6.05 14.99 2.66
CA ALA A 171 6.12 14.04 1.55
C ALA A 171 7.03 12.86 1.91
N VAL A 172 6.51 11.64 1.83
CA VAL A 172 7.20 10.42 2.22
C VAL A 172 7.46 9.55 0.98
N PHE A 173 8.71 9.12 0.82
CA PHE A 173 9.12 8.25 -0.27
C PHE A 173 9.57 6.90 0.28
N THR A 174 8.78 5.87 0.08
CA THR A 174 9.19 4.47 0.28
C THR A 174 10.11 4.04 -0.87
N PRO A 175 10.72 2.84 -0.85
CA PRO A 175 11.65 2.43 -1.91
C PRO A 175 11.05 2.57 -3.31
N ILE A 176 11.80 3.23 -4.20
CA ILE A 176 11.44 3.42 -5.62
C ILE A 176 12.19 2.39 -6.46
N GLY A 177 11.46 1.57 -7.18
CA GLY A 177 11.96 0.56 -8.10
C GLY A 177 11.25 0.61 -9.45
N MET A 178 11.68 -0.24 -10.36
CA MET A 178 11.05 -0.37 -11.69
C MET A 178 9.64 -0.92 -11.53
N GLU A 179 8.65 -0.11 -11.91
CA GLU A 179 7.23 -0.46 -11.94
C GLU A 179 6.48 0.40 -12.95
N HIS A 180 5.36 -0.08 -13.45
CA HIS A 180 4.49 0.68 -14.36
C HIS A 180 5.23 1.41 -15.50
N VAL A 181 6.26 0.78 -16.06
CA VAL A 181 7.18 1.39 -17.04
C VAL A 181 6.47 1.97 -18.28
N GLU A 182 5.35 1.37 -18.69
CA GLU A 182 4.51 1.86 -19.79
C GLU A 182 3.82 3.20 -19.49
N LYS A 183 3.63 3.52 -18.19
CA LYS A 183 2.92 4.71 -17.72
C LYS A 183 3.86 5.78 -17.14
N LEU A 184 4.87 5.35 -16.38
CA LEU A 184 5.77 6.23 -15.65
C LEU A 184 7.08 6.53 -16.41
N GLY A 185 7.37 5.75 -17.46
CA GLY A 185 8.58 5.88 -18.25
C GLY A 185 9.54 4.69 -18.11
N PRO A 186 10.43 4.52 -19.08
CA PRO A 186 11.26 3.32 -19.23
C PRO A 186 12.46 3.26 -18.28
N THR A 187 12.77 4.35 -17.54
CA THR A 187 13.92 4.41 -16.64
C THR A 187 13.51 4.71 -15.20
N LEU A 188 14.37 4.30 -14.27
CA LEU A 188 14.18 4.59 -12.85
C LEU A 188 14.15 6.11 -12.57
N ILE A 189 14.90 6.89 -13.35
CA ILE A 189 14.91 8.36 -13.28
C ILE A 189 13.54 8.94 -13.68
N ASP A 190 12.89 8.41 -14.72
CA ASP A 190 11.57 8.87 -15.14
C ASP A 190 10.53 8.58 -14.06
N ILE A 191 10.55 7.38 -13.48
CA ILE A 191 9.70 6.98 -12.38
C ILE A 191 9.91 7.89 -11.16
N ALA A 192 11.19 8.15 -10.81
CA ALA A 192 11.53 9.02 -9.68
C ALA A 192 11.05 10.47 -9.92
N ARG A 193 11.16 11.00 -11.14
CA ARG A 193 10.66 12.35 -11.51
C ARG A 193 9.16 12.46 -11.31
N THR A 194 8.39 11.50 -11.83
CA THR A 194 6.93 11.49 -11.65
C THR A 194 6.55 11.41 -10.16
N LYS A 195 7.26 10.56 -9.39
CA LYS A 195 7.00 10.44 -7.95
C LYS A 195 7.39 11.70 -7.19
N SER A 196 8.48 12.37 -7.55
CA SER A 196 8.92 13.61 -6.89
C SER A 196 7.93 14.78 -7.01
N GLY A 197 6.94 14.67 -7.91
CA GLY A 197 5.88 15.69 -8.08
C GLY A 197 4.95 15.87 -6.88
N ILE A 198 5.02 15.01 -5.86
CA ILE A 198 4.30 15.23 -4.59
C ILE A 198 5.02 16.20 -3.64
N ILE A 199 6.27 16.55 -3.92
CA ILE A 199 7.02 17.54 -3.13
C ILE A 199 6.43 18.93 -3.41
N LYS A 200 5.96 19.60 -2.37
CA LYS A 200 5.34 20.93 -2.44
C LYS A 200 6.28 21.99 -1.87
N PRO A 201 6.09 23.27 -2.24
CA PRO A 201 6.88 24.35 -1.67
C PRO A 201 6.86 24.32 -0.13
N ALA A 202 8.04 24.36 0.48
CA ALA A 202 8.26 24.31 1.92
C ALA A 202 7.74 23.04 2.64
N SER A 203 7.33 21.98 1.91
CA SER A 203 7.03 20.68 2.51
C SER A 203 8.30 20.05 3.08
N ARG A 204 8.14 19.14 4.03
CA ARG A 204 9.25 18.34 4.57
C ARG A 204 9.30 17.00 3.86
N VAL A 205 10.48 16.49 3.56
CA VAL A 205 10.64 15.26 2.78
C VAL A 205 11.36 14.20 3.59
N VAL A 206 10.77 13.01 3.68
CA VAL A 206 11.37 11.83 4.30
C VAL A 206 11.46 10.72 3.27
N THR A 207 12.60 10.06 3.15
CA THR A 207 12.79 8.96 2.19
C THR A 207 13.50 7.75 2.79
N SER A 208 13.06 6.57 2.38
CA SER A 208 13.83 5.32 2.53
C SER A 208 15.20 5.43 1.84
N PRO A 209 16.12 4.48 2.05
CA PRO A 209 17.29 4.35 1.22
C PRO A 209 16.86 4.19 -0.25
N GLN A 210 17.52 4.91 -1.14
CA GLN A 210 17.23 4.91 -2.57
C GLN A 210 18.51 4.67 -3.38
N GLN A 211 18.37 4.23 -4.62
CA GLN A 211 19.51 4.22 -5.56
C GLN A 211 20.02 5.64 -5.79
N ALA A 212 21.32 5.78 -6.09
CA ALA A 212 21.98 7.08 -6.18
C ALA A 212 21.30 8.04 -7.18
N GLU A 213 20.87 7.54 -8.32
CA GLU A 213 20.17 8.32 -9.34
C GLU A 213 18.79 8.82 -8.89
N VAL A 214 18.09 8.03 -8.04
CA VAL A 214 16.81 8.44 -7.45
C VAL A 214 17.02 9.54 -6.42
N ILE A 215 18.02 9.40 -5.54
CA ILE A 215 18.37 10.43 -4.55
C ILE A 215 18.70 11.77 -5.24
N GLU A 216 19.40 11.76 -6.35
CA GLU A 216 19.71 13.00 -7.09
C GLU A 216 18.43 13.67 -7.62
N VAL A 217 17.47 12.89 -8.14
CA VAL A 217 16.17 13.42 -8.58
C VAL A 217 15.41 14.03 -7.40
N LEU A 218 15.31 13.31 -6.28
CA LEU A 218 14.61 13.81 -5.08
C LEU A 218 15.27 15.06 -4.52
N ARG A 219 16.64 15.10 -4.48
CA ARG A 219 17.38 16.28 -4.02
C ARG A 219 17.09 17.50 -4.89
N GLY A 220 17.16 17.33 -6.22
CA GLY A 220 16.85 18.43 -7.15
C GLY A 220 15.42 18.94 -7.00
N ALA A 221 14.43 18.05 -6.79
CA ALA A 221 13.05 18.46 -6.53
C ALA A 221 12.89 19.18 -5.17
N CYS A 222 13.62 18.74 -4.15
CA CYS A 222 13.65 19.38 -2.83
C CYS A 222 14.24 20.78 -2.90
N GLU A 223 15.36 20.97 -3.62
CA GLU A 223 16.01 22.27 -3.81
C GLU A 223 15.07 23.25 -4.52
N LEU A 224 14.35 22.81 -5.56
CA LEU A 224 13.38 23.63 -6.29
C LEU A 224 12.18 24.08 -5.44
N ASN A 225 11.82 23.30 -4.44
CA ASN A 225 10.67 23.54 -3.55
C ASN A 225 11.07 24.09 -2.18
N GLU A 226 12.35 24.37 -1.92
CA GLU A 226 12.87 24.78 -0.60
C GLU A 226 12.46 23.80 0.52
N ALA A 227 12.41 22.49 0.19
CA ALA A 227 11.94 21.41 1.04
C ALA A 227 13.14 20.68 1.70
N PRO A 228 13.25 20.65 3.03
CA PRO A 228 14.30 19.88 3.70
C PRO A 228 14.11 18.37 3.46
N LEU A 229 15.22 17.66 3.17
CA LEU A 229 15.25 16.24 2.84
C LEU A 229 15.96 15.44 3.95
N SER A 230 15.22 14.52 4.58
CA SER A 230 15.73 13.53 5.53
C SER A 230 15.77 12.13 4.89
N VAL A 231 16.94 11.49 4.91
CA VAL A 231 17.19 10.21 4.24
C VAL A 231 17.53 9.14 5.27
N LEU A 232 16.81 8.02 5.25
CA LEU A 232 17.16 6.83 6.04
C LEU A 232 18.54 6.28 5.59
N GLY A 233 19.44 6.06 6.54
CA GLY A 233 20.83 5.68 6.32
C GLY A 233 21.80 6.88 6.28
N ARG A 234 21.30 8.13 6.28
CA ARG A 234 22.12 9.35 6.32
C ARG A 234 21.74 10.27 7.48
N ASP A 235 20.47 10.62 7.61
CA ASP A 235 19.92 11.56 8.62
C ASP A 235 19.06 10.84 9.66
N ILE A 236 18.53 9.70 9.28
CA ILE A 236 17.77 8.76 10.11
C ILE A 236 18.57 7.45 10.09
N HIS A 237 18.92 6.92 11.25
CA HIS A 237 19.74 5.72 11.36
C HIS A 237 18.95 4.62 12.08
N LEU A 238 18.69 3.53 11.38
CA LEU A 238 18.17 2.30 11.95
C LEU A 238 19.39 1.49 12.46
N THR A 239 19.70 1.62 13.74
CA THR A 239 20.98 1.15 14.33
C THR A 239 20.92 -0.30 14.77
N ALA A 240 19.73 -0.82 15.08
CA ALA A 240 19.54 -2.23 15.39
C ALA A 240 18.16 -2.71 14.94
N ILE A 241 18.11 -3.98 14.53
CA ILE A 241 16.88 -4.75 14.27
C ILE A 241 17.05 -6.08 14.99
N THR A 242 16.21 -6.35 15.98
CA THR A 242 16.24 -7.61 16.74
C THR A 242 14.95 -8.37 16.48
N PRO A 243 15.00 -9.51 15.76
CA PRO A 243 13.80 -10.33 15.54
C PRO A 243 13.19 -10.79 16.86
N GLY A 244 11.85 -10.83 16.91
CA GLY A 244 11.06 -11.32 18.04
C GLY A 244 9.89 -12.18 17.58
N VAL A 245 9.13 -12.72 18.53
CA VAL A 245 7.94 -13.48 18.23
C VAL A 245 6.84 -12.53 17.75
N GLY A 246 6.34 -12.73 16.54
CA GLY A 246 5.27 -11.91 15.95
C GLY A 246 5.68 -10.49 15.55
N GLY A 247 6.99 -10.19 15.51
CA GLY A 247 7.48 -8.85 15.14
C GLY A 247 8.98 -8.70 15.38
N GLN A 248 9.42 -7.48 15.64
CA GLN A 248 10.83 -7.12 15.84
C GLN A 248 10.97 -5.91 16.75
N LEU A 249 12.12 -5.76 17.38
CA LEU A 249 12.52 -4.54 18.09
C LEU A 249 13.49 -3.75 17.22
N ILE A 250 13.32 -2.44 17.19
CA ILE A 250 14.19 -1.54 16.41
C ILE A 250 14.74 -0.41 17.26
N ASP A 251 15.94 0.02 16.92
CA ASP A 251 16.57 1.20 17.47
C ASP A 251 16.75 2.24 16.37
N ILE A 252 16.30 3.48 16.62
CA ILE A 252 16.35 4.58 15.67
C ILE A 252 17.13 5.75 16.27
N GLU A 253 18.05 6.32 15.51
CA GLU A 253 18.74 7.58 15.83
C GLU A 253 18.43 8.63 14.78
N MET A 254 18.05 9.82 15.23
CA MET A 254 17.77 10.99 14.40
C MET A 254 18.41 12.24 15.03
N HIS A 255 18.38 13.36 14.30
CA HIS A 255 18.88 14.64 14.83
C HIS A 255 18.14 15.07 16.11
N SER A 256 16.85 14.83 16.19
CA SER A 256 15.98 15.11 17.35
C SER A 256 16.30 14.28 18.58
N GLY A 257 16.92 13.10 18.43
CA GLY A 257 17.27 12.16 19.50
C GLY A 257 17.16 10.71 19.07
N SER A 258 17.21 9.81 20.05
CA SER A 258 17.23 8.36 19.81
C SER A 258 16.05 7.67 20.48
N TYR A 259 15.56 6.61 19.84
CA TYR A 259 14.55 5.69 20.34
C TYR A 259 15.14 4.27 20.35
N TRP A 260 15.11 3.62 21.51
CA TRP A 260 15.68 2.30 21.71
C TRP A 260 14.59 1.26 22.04
N GLY A 261 14.68 0.08 21.41
CA GLY A 261 13.80 -1.04 21.70
C GLY A 261 12.34 -0.81 21.37
N LEU A 262 12.04 -0.08 20.29
CA LEU A 262 10.67 0.09 19.81
C LEU A 262 10.14 -1.20 19.23
N ALA A 263 8.98 -1.67 19.70
CA ALA A 263 8.32 -2.86 19.20
C ALA A 263 7.56 -2.56 17.91
N VAL A 264 7.87 -3.31 16.85
CA VAL A 264 7.15 -3.29 15.56
C VAL A 264 6.52 -4.66 15.37
N PRO A 265 5.18 -4.80 15.41
CA PRO A 265 4.48 -6.08 15.32
C PRO A 265 4.36 -6.58 13.88
N LEU A 266 5.34 -6.30 13.05
CA LEU A 266 5.43 -6.68 11.64
C LEU A 266 6.79 -7.32 11.37
N LEU A 267 6.80 -8.34 10.52
CA LEU A 267 7.99 -9.12 10.21
C LEU A 267 8.74 -8.57 8.99
N GLY A 268 10.05 -8.79 8.98
CA GLY A 268 10.94 -8.42 7.88
C GLY A 268 11.61 -7.06 8.04
N THR A 269 12.87 -6.97 7.60
CA THR A 269 13.70 -5.76 7.71
C THR A 269 13.09 -4.55 7.00
N HIS A 270 12.38 -4.78 5.89
CA HIS A 270 11.66 -3.73 5.17
C HIS A 270 10.56 -3.06 6.03
N GLN A 271 9.93 -3.79 6.97
CA GLN A 271 8.96 -3.20 7.89
C GLN A 271 9.64 -2.36 8.99
N ALA A 272 10.87 -2.74 9.40
CA ALA A 272 11.68 -1.91 10.29
C ALA A 272 12.06 -0.57 9.62
N GLU A 273 12.43 -0.61 8.34
CA GLU A 273 12.71 0.60 7.54
C GLU A 273 11.45 1.46 7.38
N ASN A 274 10.29 0.85 7.07
CA ASN A 274 9.01 1.54 6.99
C ASN A 274 8.65 2.21 8.33
N ALA A 275 8.89 1.54 9.47
CA ALA A 275 8.65 2.10 10.80
C ALA A 275 9.57 3.29 11.09
N ALA A 276 10.85 3.20 10.71
CA ALA A 276 11.80 4.29 10.91
C ALA A 276 11.41 5.55 10.14
N ILE A 277 11.02 5.41 8.86
CA ILE A 277 10.55 6.57 8.08
C ILE A 277 9.17 7.06 8.53
N ALA A 278 8.31 6.19 9.06
CA ALA A 278 7.03 6.59 9.63
C ALA A 278 7.22 7.45 10.89
N VAL A 279 8.09 7.04 11.82
CA VAL A 279 8.45 7.84 13.01
C VAL A 279 9.03 9.18 12.60
N ALA A 280 9.98 9.19 11.65
CA ALA A 280 10.57 10.42 11.15
C ALA A 280 9.53 11.34 10.48
N ALA A 281 8.59 10.79 9.70
CA ALA A 281 7.53 11.58 9.07
C ALA A 281 6.61 12.23 10.11
N VAL A 282 6.26 11.52 11.18
CA VAL A 282 5.43 12.06 12.27
C VAL A 282 6.20 13.12 13.06
N GLU A 283 7.50 12.95 13.33
CA GLU A 283 8.33 14.01 13.91
C GLU A 283 8.38 15.28 13.03
N GLN A 284 8.54 15.09 11.72
CA GLN A 284 8.53 16.21 10.77
C GLN A 284 7.18 16.93 10.77
N PHE A 285 6.08 16.18 10.83
CA PHE A 285 4.73 16.75 10.85
C PHE A 285 4.42 17.51 12.14
N LEU A 286 4.70 16.90 13.31
CA LEU A 286 4.32 17.47 14.62
C LEU A 286 5.28 18.56 15.12
N GLY A 287 6.58 18.38 14.88
CA GLY A 287 7.61 19.23 15.50
C GLY A 287 8.68 19.74 14.53
N GLY A 288 8.48 19.56 13.22
CA GLY A 288 9.48 19.99 12.23
C GLY A 288 10.77 19.18 12.26
N GLY A 289 10.82 18.05 12.97
CA GLY A 289 12.00 17.21 13.12
C GLY A 289 13.07 17.78 14.05
N GLU A 290 12.77 18.86 14.78
CA GLU A 290 13.73 19.50 15.70
C GLU A 290 13.65 18.96 17.13
N HIS A 291 12.51 18.38 17.50
CA HIS A 291 12.23 17.89 18.83
C HIS A 291 11.82 16.42 18.80
N ARG A 292 12.47 15.65 19.68
CA ARG A 292 12.09 14.26 19.90
C ARG A 292 10.67 14.16 20.45
N LEU A 293 9.86 13.24 19.91
CA LEU A 293 8.54 12.93 20.45
C LEU A 293 8.64 12.04 21.70
N GLU A 294 7.57 11.97 22.47
CA GLU A 294 7.49 11.11 23.66
C GLU A 294 7.63 9.64 23.25
N ARG A 295 8.63 8.94 23.82
CA ARG A 295 8.95 7.56 23.46
C ARG A 295 7.76 6.61 23.66
N GLU A 296 7.06 6.78 24.78
CA GLU A 296 5.93 5.95 25.18
C GLU A 296 4.79 6.04 24.17
N VAL A 297 4.55 7.23 23.60
CA VAL A 297 3.53 7.46 22.57
C VAL A 297 3.95 6.82 21.23
N ILE A 298 5.22 6.94 20.85
CA ILE A 298 5.76 6.27 19.65
C ILE A 298 5.65 4.73 19.81
N GLU A 299 5.98 4.20 20.99
CA GLU A 299 5.92 2.76 21.28
C GLU A 299 4.47 2.26 21.20
N GLU A 300 3.50 2.99 21.78
CA GLU A 300 2.08 2.69 21.67
C GLU A 300 1.59 2.70 20.21
N GLY A 301 1.92 3.75 19.47
CA GLY A 301 1.51 3.88 18.06
C GLY A 301 2.08 2.78 17.18
N LEU A 302 3.35 2.43 17.32
CA LEU A 302 3.94 1.32 16.56
C LEU A 302 3.35 -0.03 16.98
N ALA A 303 3.13 -0.27 18.27
CA ALA A 303 2.57 -1.53 18.76
C ALA A 303 1.14 -1.81 18.26
N GLN A 304 0.37 -0.76 17.95
CA GLN A 304 -0.97 -0.86 17.37
C GLN A 304 -0.97 -0.93 15.83
N SER A 305 0.20 -0.80 15.19
CA SER A 305 0.29 -0.81 13.73
C SER A 305 -0.04 -2.18 13.15
N THR A 306 -0.90 -2.21 12.16
CA THR A 306 -1.27 -3.41 11.42
C THR A 306 -1.03 -3.22 9.92
N SER A 307 -0.71 -4.30 9.23
CA SER A 307 -0.59 -4.28 7.77
C SER A 307 -1.14 -5.60 7.19
N PRO A 308 -2.47 -5.73 7.10
CA PRO A 308 -3.10 -6.94 6.59
C PRO A 308 -2.57 -7.33 5.21
N GLY A 309 -2.37 -8.64 5.01
CA GLY A 309 -1.83 -9.17 3.76
C GLY A 309 -0.36 -8.82 3.49
N ARG A 310 0.43 -8.45 4.51
CA ARG A 310 1.87 -8.19 4.42
C ARG A 310 2.63 -9.08 5.38
N LEU A 311 3.22 -10.16 4.86
CA LEU A 311 3.91 -11.22 5.60
C LEU A 311 3.12 -11.63 6.85
N GLN A 312 1.82 -11.79 6.68
CA GLN A 312 0.88 -12.08 7.77
C GLN A 312 0.71 -13.58 7.92
N VAL A 313 0.92 -14.08 9.14
CA VAL A 313 0.57 -15.46 9.51
C VAL A 313 -0.94 -15.51 9.77
N VAL A 314 -1.65 -16.30 8.98
CA VAL A 314 -3.11 -16.47 9.08
C VAL A 314 -3.52 -17.83 9.68
N ARG A 315 -2.58 -18.78 9.74
CA ARG A 315 -2.78 -20.11 10.36
C ARG A 315 -1.45 -20.65 10.89
N ILE A 316 -1.47 -21.45 11.92
CA ILE A 316 -0.25 -21.96 12.58
C ILE A 316 0.10 -23.40 12.16
N GLN A 317 -0.87 -24.26 11.91
CA GLN A 317 -0.62 -25.68 11.58
C GLN A 317 -1.47 -26.17 10.39
N PRO A 318 -0.86 -26.40 9.20
CA PRO A 318 0.47 -25.91 8.83
C PRO A 318 0.51 -24.40 8.89
N THR A 319 1.71 -23.80 9.00
CA THR A 319 1.82 -22.34 9.00
C THR A 319 1.46 -21.81 7.62
N ILE A 320 0.42 -20.98 7.54
CA ILE A 320 0.02 -20.30 6.31
C ILE A 320 0.32 -18.82 6.44
N ILE A 321 1.09 -18.31 5.48
CA ILE A 321 1.52 -16.92 5.39
C ILE A 321 0.91 -16.31 4.13
N VAL A 322 0.39 -15.09 4.22
CA VAL A 322 -0.08 -14.33 3.07
C VAL A 322 0.77 -13.07 2.89
N ASP A 323 1.12 -12.76 1.64
CA ASP A 323 1.82 -11.53 1.29
C ASP A 323 1.44 -11.04 -0.10
N ALA A 324 1.12 -9.77 -0.21
CA ALA A 324 0.66 -9.15 -1.45
C ALA A 324 1.79 -8.63 -2.36
N ALA A 325 3.00 -9.16 -2.26
CA ALA A 325 4.08 -8.87 -3.21
C ALA A 325 3.66 -9.27 -4.64
N HIS A 326 3.79 -8.33 -5.58
CA HIS A 326 3.30 -8.50 -6.96
C HIS A 326 4.26 -7.90 -8.01
N ASN A 327 5.50 -7.65 -7.61
CA ASN A 327 6.60 -7.25 -8.50
C ASN A 327 7.91 -7.89 -8.01
N PRO A 328 8.96 -7.97 -8.84
CA PRO A 328 10.21 -8.63 -8.50
C PRO A 328 10.88 -8.06 -7.24
N HIS A 329 10.93 -6.74 -7.09
CA HIS A 329 11.54 -6.09 -5.92
C HIS A 329 10.78 -6.40 -4.63
N GLY A 330 9.43 -6.45 -4.66
CA GLY A 330 8.60 -6.89 -3.53
C GLY A 330 8.83 -8.36 -3.19
N ALA A 331 8.92 -9.23 -4.21
CA ALA A 331 9.18 -10.66 -4.04
C ALA A 331 10.58 -10.93 -3.45
N GLU A 332 11.61 -10.16 -3.82
CA GLU A 332 12.93 -10.23 -3.20
C GLU A 332 12.89 -9.83 -1.71
N ALA A 333 12.16 -8.78 -1.38
CA ALA A 333 12.00 -8.35 0.03
C ALA A 333 11.25 -9.42 0.84
N LEU A 334 10.20 -10.01 0.26
CA LEU A 334 9.44 -11.11 0.84
C LEU A 334 10.33 -12.34 1.06
N SER A 335 11.08 -12.76 0.05
CA SER A 335 12.00 -13.92 0.13
C SER A 335 13.01 -13.75 1.27
N ARG A 336 13.66 -12.57 1.36
CA ARG A 336 14.58 -12.27 2.48
C ARG A 336 13.88 -12.29 3.84
N ALA A 337 12.67 -11.76 3.92
CA ALA A 337 11.90 -11.71 5.16
C ALA A 337 11.46 -13.10 5.62
N VAL A 338 11.02 -13.97 4.70
CA VAL A 338 10.67 -15.36 5.00
C VAL A 338 11.91 -16.11 5.52
N MET A 339 13.05 -16.03 4.83
CA MET A 339 14.29 -16.68 5.26
C MET A 339 14.77 -16.22 6.65
N SER A 340 14.56 -14.96 6.99
CA SER A 340 15.00 -14.43 8.29
C SER A 340 14.04 -14.69 9.44
N SER A 341 12.74 -14.89 9.14
CA SER A 341 11.70 -14.97 10.17
C SER A 341 11.16 -16.37 10.40
N PHE A 342 11.34 -17.29 9.45
CA PHE A 342 10.77 -18.63 9.50
C PHE A 342 11.79 -19.71 9.17
N GLN A 343 11.54 -20.92 9.70
CA GLN A 343 12.30 -22.12 9.36
C GLN A 343 11.30 -23.26 9.13
N PHE A 344 11.12 -23.64 7.89
CA PHE A 344 10.23 -24.74 7.49
C PHE A 344 11.04 -25.90 6.96
N PRO A 345 10.64 -27.17 7.23
CA PRO A 345 11.20 -28.33 6.56
C PRO A 345 10.83 -28.37 5.06
N SER A 346 9.72 -27.77 4.69
CA SER A 346 9.26 -27.57 3.32
C SER A 346 8.40 -26.29 3.24
N LEU A 347 8.65 -25.44 2.25
CA LEU A 347 7.83 -24.27 1.95
C LEU A 347 7.18 -24.42 0.58
N VAL A 348 5.85 -24.44 0.55
CA VAL A 348 5.03 -24.47 -0.66
C VAL A 348 4.51 -23.10 -0.97
N VAL A 349 4.78 -22.59 -2.18
CA VAL A 349 4.32 -21.27 -2.62
C VAL A 349 3.07 -21.42 -3.50
N VAL A 350 1.94 -20.88 -3.05
CA VAL A 350 0.74 -20.68 -3.86
C VAL A 350 0.89 -19.35 -4.60
N PHE A 351 0.97 -19.43 -5.94
CA PHE A 351 1.33 -18.28 -6.76
C PHE A 351 0.30 -18.00 -7.84
N GLY A 352 -0.18 -16.74 -7.84
CA GLY A 352 -1.08 -16.23 -8.87
C GLY A 352 -0.90 -14.72 -9.07
N VAL A 353 -0.90 -14.26 -10.32
CA VAL A 353 -0.51 -12.89 -10.65
C VAL A 353 -1.41 -12.29 -11.74
N LEU A 354 -1.49 -10.96 -11.81
CA LEU A 354 -2.18 -10.24 -12.88
C LEU A 354 -1.35 -10.22 -14.17
N SER A 355 -2.02 -10.10 -15.32
CA SER A 355 -1.41 -10.20 -16.65
C SER A 355 -0.36 -9.12 -16.94
N ASP A 356 -0.47 -7.95 -16.29
CA ASP A 356 0.43 -6.80 -16.45
C ASP A 356 1.70 -6.89 -15.60
N LYS A 357 1.89 -7.97 -14.84
CA LYS A 357 3.03 -8.12 -13.92
C LYS A 357 4.13 -9.01 -14.48
N ASP A 358 5.35 -8.75 -14.04
CA ASP A 358 6.53 -9.56 -14.37
C ASP A 358 6.54 -10.85 -13.53
N ALA A 359 5.76 -11.84 -13.99
CA ALA A 359 5.67 -13.15 -13.35
C ALA A 359 7.02 -13.85 -13.27
N ARG A 360 7.88 -13.69 -14.32
CA ARG A 360 9.18 -14.32 -14.37
C ARG A 360 10.10 -13.82 -13.27
N GLY A 361 10.26 -12.49 -13.16
CA GLY A 361 11.10 -11.91 -12.12
C GLY A 361 10.60 -12.18 -10.71
N ILE A 362 9.27 -12.29 -10.50
CA ILE A 362 8.70 -12.68 -9.20
C ILE A 362 9.09 -14.13 -8.86
N VAL A 363 8.93 -15.08 -9.80
CA VAL A 363 9.28 -16.49 -9.58
C VAL A 363 10.78 -16.63 -9.32
N GLU A 364 11.65 -15.96 -10.09
CA GLU A 364 13.09 -15.99 -9.89
C GLU A 364 13.49 -15.48 -8.48
N ALA A 365 12.76 -14.53 -7.92
CA ALA A 365 12.99 -14.03 -6.56
C ALA A 365 12.47 -14.98 -5.46
N LEU A 366 11.43 -15.77 -5.73
CA LEU A 366 10.82 -16.72 -4.78
C LEU A 366 11.45 -18.13 -4.86
N ASP A 367 12.03 -18.51 -5.99
CA ASP A 367 12.61 -19.87 -6.21
C ASP A 367 13.62 -20.28 -5.12
N PRO A 368 14.49 -19.39 -4.60
CA PRO A 368 15.43 -19.75 -3.54
C PRO A 368 14.80 -20.21 -2.22
N ILE A 369 13.54 -19.87 -1.97
CA ILE A 369 12.82 -20.22 -0.72
C ILE A 369 11.76 -21.29 -0.92
N ALA A 370 11.33 -21.53 -2.16
CA ALA A 370 10.24 -22.44 -2.47
C ALA A 370 10.76 -23.87 -2.70
N ASP A 371 10.23 -24.83 -1.98
CA ASP A 371 10.44 -26.26 -2.32
C ASP A 371 9.46 -26.71 -3.42
N TYR A 372 8.28 -26.11 -3.46
CA TYR A 372 7.24 -26.44 -4.43
C TYR A 372 6.37 -25.23 -4.76
N PHE A 373 5.89 -25.15 -6.01
CA PHE A 373 4.94 -24.14 -6.47
C PHE A 373 3.59 -24.77 -6.80
N VAL A 374 2.52 -24.22 -6.25
CA VAL A 374 1.14 -24.46 -6.68
C VAL A 374 0.64 -23.22 -7.37
N VAL A 375 0.56 -23.27 -8.69
CA VAL A 375 0.14 -22.13 -9.52
C VAL A 375 -1.38 -22.08 -9.58
N THR A 376 -1.93 -20.87 -9.43
CA THR A 376 -3.37 -20.62 -9.54
C THR A 376 -3.62 -19.22 -10.14
N GLN A 377 -4.85 -18.77 -10.16
CA GLN A 377 -5.20 -17.43 -10.63
C GLN A 377 -6.14 -16.75 -9.61
N PRO A 378 -5.96 -15.45 -9.35
CA PRO A 378 -6.92 -14.68 -8.56
C PRO A 378 -8.26 -14.55 -9.28
N HIS A 379 -9.34 -14.36 -8.53
CA HIS A 379 -10.66 -14.08 -9.11
C HIS A 379 -10.70 -12.64 -9.63
N SER A 380 -10.16 -12.42 -10.81
CA SER A 380 -10.05 -11.11 -11.45
C SER A 380 -10.05 -11.26 -12.97
N GLU A 381 -10.75 -10.38 -13.68
CA GLU A 381 -10.71 -10.31 -15.16
C GLU A 381 -9.30 -9.99 -15.68
N ARG A 382 -8.45 -9.41 -14.85
CA ARG A 382 -7.05 -9.10 -15.16
C ARG A 382 -6.09 -10.22 -14.78
N ALA A 383 -6.57 -11.35 -14.26
CA ALA A 383 -5.74 -12.48 -13.90
C ALA A 383 -4.97 -13.01 -15.13
N ARG A 384 -3.71 -13.39 -14.92
CA ARG A 384 -2.99 -14.16 -15.93
C ARG A 384 -3.57 -15.58 -15.95
N PRO A 385 -3.92 -16.13 -17.14
CA PRO A 385 -4.42 -17.49 -17.25
C PRO A 385 -3.49 -18.49 -16.57
N VAL A 386 -4.06 -19.42 -15.81
CA VAL A 386 -3.30 -20.33 -14.95
C VAL A 386 -2.35 -21.22 -15.76
N GLU A 387 -2.75 -21.66 -16.95
CA GLU A 387 -1.94 -22.49 -17.83
C GLU A 387 -0.67 -21.76 -18.30
N ASP A 388 -0.82 -20.50 -18.75
CA ASP A 388 0.31 -19.66 -19.21
C ASP A 388 1.28 -19.35 -18.06
N LEU A 389 0.73 -19.16 -16.85
CA LEU A 389 1.52 -18.92 -15.65
C LEU A 389 2.26 -20.19 -15.21
N ALA A 390 1.59 -21.35 -15.24
CA ALA A 390 2.16 -22.64 -14.92
C ALA A 390 3.31 -23.03 -15.86
N ASP A 391 3.19 -22.74 -17.15
CA ASP A 391 4.27 -22.92 -18.11
C ASP A 391 5.49 -22.07 -17.75
N THR A 392 5.27 -20.82 -17.36
CA THR A 392 6.35 -19.91 -16.93
C THR A 392 7.05 -20.44 -15.68
N VAL A 393 6.30 -20.86 -14.66
CA VAL A 393 6.84 -21.39 -13.40
C VAL A 393 7.58 -22.72 -13.65
N THR A 394 7.00 -23.61 -14.47
CA THR A 394 7.61 -24.89 -14.83
C THR A 394 8.96 -24.73 -15.55
N GLN A 395 9.08 -23.71 -16.42
CA GLN A 395 10.35 -23.40 -17.09
C GLN A 395 11.46 -22.94 -16.12
N LEU A 396 11.10 -22.32 -15.01
CA LEU A 396 12.04 -21.77 -14.02
C LEU A 396 12.33 -22.78 -12.90
N ALA A 397 11.29 -23.30 -12.26
CA ALA A 397 11.40 -24.17 -11.08
C ALA A 397 11.50 -25.67 -11.43
N GLY A 398 11.10 -26.06 -12.63
CA GLY A 398 11.06 -27.45 -13.09
C GLY A 398 9.71 -28.14 -12.88
N PRO A 399 9.40 -29.15 -13.71
CA PRO A 399 8.11 -29.86 -13.68
C PRO A 399 7.88 -30.67 -12.39
N ASP A 400 8.93 -31.13 -11.75
CA ASP A 400 8.82 -31.93 -10.51
C ASP A 400 8.49 -31.07 -9.28
N ARG A 401 8.64 -29.75 -9.39
CA ARG A 401 8.37 -28.76 -8.33
C ARG A 401 7.18 -27.85 -8.64
N THR A 402 6.39 -28.17 -9.66
CA THR A 402 5.30 -27.29 -10.12
C THR A 402 4.04 -28.10 -10.37
N SER A 403 2.93 -27.61 -9.83
CA SER A 403 1.58 -28.01 -10.22
C SER A 403 0.66 -26.81 -10.32
N TRP A 404 -0.54 -27.00 -10.83
CA TRP A 404 -1.52 -25.90 -10.89
C TRP A 404 -2.94 -26.37 -10.56
N ARG A 405 -3.77 -25.41 -10.14
CA ARG A 405 -5.23 -25.55 -9.91
C ARG A 405 -5.93 -24.31 -10.45
N GLY A 406 -7.11 -24.51 -11.05
CA GLY A 406 -7.92 -23.40 -11.57
C GLY A 406 -8.54 -22.53 -10.49
N GLY A 407 -8.83 -23.10 -9.30
CA GLY A 407 -9.40 -22.37 -8.16
C GLY A 407 -8.41 -22.20 -7.02
N LEU A 408 -8.51 -21.08 -6.30
CA LEU A 408 -7.64 -20.76 -5.17
C LEU A 408 -7.84 -21.74 -4.01
N SER A 409 -9.08 -22.14 -3.70
CA SER A 409 -9.39 -23.12 -2.64
C SER A 409 -8.67 -24.43 -2.88
N ASP A 410 -8.80 -25.01 -4.09
CA ASP A 410 -8.14 -26.26 -4.46
C ASP A 410 -6.60 -26.14 -4.45
N ALA A 411 -6.08 -24.94 -4.78
CA ALA A 411 -4.65 -24.66 -4.73
C ALA A 411 -4.12 -24.61 -3.29
N ILE A 412 -4.87 -24.00 -2.38
CA ILE A 412 -4.53 -23.94 -0.95
C ILE A 412 -4.58 -25.35 -0.34
N GLU A 413 -5.62 -26.14 -0.62
CA GLU A 413 -5.73 -27.51 -0.12
C GLU A 413 -4.54 -28.38 -0.57
N LEU A 414 -4.19 -28.31 -1.85
CA LEU A 414 -3.03 -29.03 -2.37
C LEU A 414 -1.72 -28.55 -1.71
N ALA A 415 -1.57 -27.23 -1.52
CA ALA A 415 -0.37 -26.69 -0.90
C ALA A 415 -0.23 -27.14 0.56
N ILE A 416 -1.34 -27.23 1.31
CA ILE A 416 -1.38 -27.76 2.68
C ILE A 416 -0.97 -29.24 2.69
N GLU A 417 -1.48 -30.05 1.75
CA GLU A 417 -1.13 -31.46 1.63
C GLU A 417 0.38 -31.66 1.34
N GLN A 418 0.92 -30.86 0.42
CA GLN A 418 2.33 -30.92 0.02
C GLN A 418 3.28 -30.42 1.12
N ALA A 419 2.92 -29.38 1.84
CA ALA A 419 3.72 -28.83 2.93
C ALA A 419 3.78 -29.78 4.14
N GLY A 420 2.71 -30.54 4.37
CA GLY A 420 2.56 -31.37 5.58
C GLY A 420 2.36 -30.54 6.85
N PRO A 421 2.18 -31.20 8.01
CA PRO A 421 1.76 -30.52 9.25
C PRO A 421 2.81 -29.54 9.81
N ASP A 422 4.08 -29.79 9.55
CA ASP A 422 5.22 -28.97 10.06
C ASP A 422 5.77 -28.02 9.01
N GLY A 423 5.22 -28.05 7.79
CA GLY A 423 5.65 -27.19 6.69
C GLY A 423 5.00 -25.82 6.70
N GLY A 424 5.41 -25.00 5.73
CA GLY A 424 4.86 -23.66 5.49
C GLY A 424 4.16 -23.57 4.13
N VAL A 425 3.11 -22.77 4.06
CA VAL A 425 2.45 -22.36 2.83
C VAL A 425 2.53 -20.84 2.72
N LEU A 426 3.07 -20.35 1.61
CA LEU A 426 3.13 -18.92 1.30
C LEU A 426 2.19 -18.62 0.14
N ILE A 427 1.17 -17.77 0.35
CA ILE A 427 0.22 -17.35 -0.68
C ILE A 427 0.61 -15.95 -1.12
N THR A 428 0.97 -15.75 -2.40
CA THR A 428 1.50 -14.47 -2.87
C THR A 428 1.35 -14.25 -4.38
N GLY A 429 1.63 -13.03 -4.85
CA GLY A 429 1.65 -12.62 -6.26
C GLY A 429 0.56 -11.61 -6.64
N SER A 430 -0.51 -11.47 -5.83
CA SER A 430 -1.59 -10.52 -6.10
C SER A 430 -2.30 -10.09 -4.81
N VAL A 431 -2.61 -8.80 -4.70
CA VAL A 431 -3.41 -8.26 -3.59
C VAL A 431 -4.80 -8.92 -3.55
N ALA A 432 -5.45 -9.04 -4.71
CA ALA A 432 -6.77 -9.68 -4.80
C ALA A 432 -6.77 -11.14 -4.33
N MET A 433 -5.75 -11.91 -4.72
CA MET A 433 -5.62 -13.31 -4.29
C MET A 433 -5.38 -13.43 -2.78
N VAL A 434 -4.62 -12.52 -2.20
CA VAL A 434 -4.39 -12.48 -0.75
C VAL A 434 -5.70 -12.19 -0.01
N GLY A 435 -6.50 -11.23 -0.48
CA GLY A 435 -7.83 -10.95 0.09
C GLY A 435 -8.74 -12.17 0.06
N GLU A 436 -8.89 -12.80 -1.13
CA GLU A 436 -9.67 -14.03 -1.31
C GLU A 436 -9.17 -15.18 -0.41
N ALA A 437 -7.85 -15.36 -0.30
CA ALA A 437 -7.28 -16.39 0.58
C ALA A 437 -7.60 -16.14 2.06
N MET A 438 -7.57 -14.90 2.51
CA MET A 438 -7.90 -14.54 3.89
C MET A 438 -9.37 -14.81 4.21
N GLU A 439 -10.29 -14.55 3.28
CA GLU A 439 -11.72 -14.89 3.43
C GLU A 439 -11.91 -16.41 3.51
N LEU A 440 -11.38 -17.18 2.56
CA LEU A 440 -11.48 -18.64 2.54
C LEU A 440 -10.94 -19.29 3.81
N LEU A 441 -9.83 -18.78 4.33
CA LEU A 441 -9.20 -19.35 5.55
C LEU A 441 -9.96 -18.96 6.82
N SER A 442 -10.64 -17.80 6.85
CA SER A 442 -11.45 -17.38 8.01
C SER A 442 -12.78 -18.13 8.12
N GLU A 443 -13.39 -18.53 7.00
CA GLU A 443 -14.62 -19.32 6.97
C GLU A 443 -14.41 -20.78 7.42
N GLY A 444 -13.21 -21.31 7.21
CA GLY A 444 -12.86 -22.69 7.57
C GLY A 444 -12.60 -22.91 9.07
N GLU A 445 -12.52 -21.84 9.88
CA GLU A 445 -12.32 -21.91 11.34
C GLU A 445 -13.64 -21.82 12.16
N GLN A 446 -14.80 -21.66 11.51
CA GLN A 446 -16.13 -21.68 12.13
C GLN A 446 -16.75 -23.09 12.00
#